data_bcea5291f52d68e660c6a4769437814b
#
_entry.id   bcea5291f52d68e660c6a4769437814b
#
_cell.length_a   1.000
_cell.length_b   1.000
_cell.length_c   1.000
_cell.angle_alpha   90.00
_cell.angle_beta   90.00
_cell.angle_gamma   90.00
#
_symmetry.space_group_name_H-M   'P 1'
#
loop_
_entity.id
_entity.type
_entity.pdbx_description
1 polymer ?
#
loop_
_entity_poly.entity_id
_entity_poly.type
_entity_poly.pdbx_seq_one_letter_code
_entity_poly.pdbx_strand_id
1 'polypeptide(L)'
;MKPDLRLFVAGLALAATGAPSAWAGGAWVPAPGHGYVYVGFSRKTAGASWSTTGDKYDNVQSSTGKISMHDFRYIYFSAEVGLFKNFSLVLNPTWLYGLEGPKDNYEKNVGPSDAWLGFKYQVHKDSTPMAIAFNHRTPYLYDLPGSYSRTLFDSAGRARGVSPEWRGLLKRDYSISYVASRSLFTYRGWASLEGGYTWRDGAPADQIYMTGDGGYPLPFAGALLKIGAHLEHSVGSDSTRQPDDRFGSSAIQNFNKASYLKIGGSAIFPFGSNKQWSAEIGYNQWVWGRSARRYKEPFISVGRSF
;
A
#
# COMPACT_ATOMS: atom_id res chain seq x y z
N MET A 1 19.89 9.72 16.24
CA MET A 1 19.63 8.47 16.97
C MET A 1 19.27 7.40 15.96
N LYS A 2 20.08 6.35 15.82
CA LYS A 2 19.73 5.19 14.99
C LYS A 2 18.69 4.36 15.78
N PRO A 3 17.51 4.08 15.23
CA PRO A 3 16.56 3.23 15.92
C PRO A 3 17.18 1.83 16.07
N ASP A 4 17.16 1.31 17.29
CA ASP A 4 17.71 0.00 17.58
C ASP A 4 16.75 -1.07 17.03
N LEU A 5 17.13 -1.68 15.92
CA LEU A 5 16.36 -2.70 15.20
C LEU A 5 16.02 -3.92 16.11
N ARG A 6 16.82 -4.12 17.16
CA ARG A 6 16.65 -5.23 18.12
C ARG A 6 15.40 -5.05 18.99
N LEU A 7 15.03 -3.80 19.34
CA LEU A 7 13.81 -3.52 20.10
C LEU A 7 12.54 -3.72 19.26
N PHE A 8 12.62 -3.46 17.95
CA PHE A 8 11.50 -3.66 17.03
C PHE A 8 11.23 -5.17 16.80
N VAL A 9 12.29 -5.98 16.66
CA VAL A 9 12.17 -7.44 16.50
C VAL A 9 11.72 -8.11 17.80
N ALA A 10 12.17 -7.63 18.95
CA ALA A 10 11.76 -8.16 20.26
C ALA A 10 10.28 -7.88 20.59
N GLY A 11 9.74 -6.74 20.16
CA GLY A 11 8.31 -6.41 20.33
C GLY A 11 7.38 -7.30 19.51
N LEU A 12 7.84 -7.81 18.37
CA LEU A 12 7.09 -8.73 17.49
C LEU A 12 7.13 -10.20 17.96
N ALA A 13 8.15 -10.59 18.73
CA ALA A 13 8.35 -11.98 19.12
C ALA A 13 7.54 -12.43 20.35
N LEU A 14 6.92 -11.52 21.10
CA LEU A 14 6.30 -11.80 22.40
C LEU A 14 4.81 -12.15 22.36
N ALA A 15 4.22 -12.32 21.18
CA ALA A 15 2.78 -12.48 21.06
C ALA A 15 2.37 -13.76 20.34
N ALA A 16 2.34 -14.86 21.06
CA ALA A 16 1.92 -16.11 20.44
C ALA A 16 1.16 -17.07 21.34
N THR A 17 -0.17 -17.15 21.22
CA THR A 17 -1.01 -18.38 21.28
C THR A 17 -2.49 -18.11 21.01
N GLY A 18 -3.11 -18.86 20.09
CA GLY A 18 -4.49 -19.40 20.09
C GLY A 18 -5.59 -18.71 19.28
N ALA A 19 -6.05 -19.34 18.24
CA ALA A 19 -7.27 -19.50 17.42
C ALA A 19 -7.93 -18.35 16.58
N PRO A 20 -8.77 -18.73 15.56
CA PRO A 20 -8.95 -17.90 14.39
C PRO A 20 -10.08 -16.89 14.53
N SER A 21 -9.87 -15.66 14.06
CA SER A 21 -10.94 -14.73 13.76
C SER A 21 -11.01 -14.51 12.25
N ALA A 22 -12.20 -14.59 11.70
CA ALA A 22 -12.48 -14.40 10.26
C ALA A 22 -12.19 -12.96 9.75
N TRP A 23 -11.67 -12.10 10.58
CA TRP A 23 -11.41 -10.68 10.32
C TRP A 23 -9.94 -10.33 10.09
N ALA A 24 -9.05 -11.28 10.32
CA ALA A 24 -7.64 -11.06 10.15
C ALA A 24 -7.25 -11.46 8.73
N GLY A 25 -6.84 -10.54 7.91
CA GLY A 25 -6.03 -10.83 6.71
C GLY A 25 -4.86 -11.75 7.06
N GLY A 26 -3.81 -11.76 6.27
CA GLY A 26 -2.61 -12.56 6.58
C GLY A 26 -2.71 -14.00 6.09
N ALA A 27 -2.23 -14.96 6.88
CA ALA A 27 -2.05 -16.36 6.45
C ALA A 27 -3.33 -17.20 6.42
N TRP A 28 -4.44 -16.71 6.95
CA TRP A 28 -5.72 -17.43 6.89
C TRP A 28 -6.29 -17.39 5.49
N VAL A 29 -6.69 -18.54 4.97
CA VAL A 29 -7.38 -18.69 3.70
C VAL A 29 -8.84 -19.01 4.00
N PRO A 30 -9.81 -18.29 3.42
CA PRO A 30 -11.23 -18.58 3.57
C PRO A 30 -11.56 -20.00 3.09
N ALA A 31 -12.60 -20.60 3.67
CA ALA A 31 -13.14 -21.86 3.16
C ALA A 31 -13.67 -21.69 1.71
N PRO A 32 -13.75 -22.74 0.91
CA PRO A 32 -14.30 -22.66 -0.44
C PRO A 32 -15.69 -22.02 -0.46
N GLY A 33 -15.88 -21.03 -1.34
CA GLY A 33 -17.11 -20.26 -1.47
C GLY A 33 -17.33 -19.19 -0.39
N HIS A 34 -16.44 -19.08 0.59
CA HIS A 34 -16.44 -18.01 1.60
C HIS A 34 -15.37 -16.98 1.28
N GLY A 35 -15.51 -15.80 1.88
CA GLY A 35 -14.54 -14.75 1.66
C GLY A 35 -14.94 -13.44 2.31
N TYR A 36 -14.28 -12.41 1.85
CA TYR A 36 -14.62 -11.04 2.24
C TYR A 36 -14.44 -10.08 1.07
N VAL A 37 -15.16 -9.00 1.13
CA VAL A 37 -15.06 -7.88 0.20
C VAL A 37 -15.07 -6.57 0.99
N TYR A 38 -14.19 -5.66 0.59
CA TYR A 38 -14.10 -4.31 1.14
C TYR A 38 -14.15 -3.28 0.02
N VAL A 39 -14.83 -2.18 0.30
CA VAL A 39 -14.75 -0.96 -0.50
C VAL A 39 -14.31 0.15 0.44
N GLY A 40 -13.33 0.91 0.03
CA GLY A 40 -12.83 1.98 0.86
C GLY A 40 -12.40 3.21 0.07
N PHE A 41 -12.21 4.26 0.83
CA PHE A 41 -11.68 5.53 0.36
C PHE A 41 -10.44 5.88 1.17
N SER A 42 -9.37 6.30 0.49
CA SER A 42 -8.20 6.88 1.15
C SER A 42 -7.75 8.17 0.46
N ARG A 43 -7.09 9.03 1.22
CA ARG A 43 -6.50 10.26 0.71
C ARG A 43 -5.04 10.34 1.12
N LYS A 44 -4.14 10.28 0.16
CA LYS A 44 -2.70 10.43 0.37
C LYS A 44 -2.28 11.87 0.06
N THR A 45 -1.73 12.55 1.04
CA THR A 45 -1.21 13.92 0.86
C THR A 45 0.26 13.98 1.23
N ALA A 46 1.06 14.70 0.44
CA ALA A 46 2.46 14.95 0.74
C ALA A 46 2.86 16.37 0.32
N GLY A 47 3.43 17.13 1.26
CA GLY A 47 4.09 18.41 1.01
C GLY A 47 5.60 18.35 1.21
N ALA A 48 6.13 17.18 1.59
CA ALA A 48 7.54 16.94 1.84
C ALA A 48 7.96 15.56 1.34
N SER A 49 9.26 15.41 1.12
CA SER A 49 9.88 14.18 0.64
C SER A 49 11.17 13.88 1.41
N TRP A 50 11.74 12.72 1.19
CA TRP A 50 13.09 12.36 1.59
C TRP A 50 14.02 12.28 0.39
N SER A 51 15.24 12.77 0.55
CA SER A 51 16.33 12.67 -0.40
C SER A 51 16.82 11.22 -0.58
N THR A 52 17.77 11.02 -1.46
CA THR A 52 18.48 9.74 -1.62
C THR A 52 19.24 9.33 -0.37
N THR A 53 19.66 10.29 0.45
CA THR A 53 20.35 10.07 1.74
C THR A 53 19.39 9.90 2.91
N GLY A 54 18.12 10.23 2.73
CA GLY A 54 17.08 10.14 3.76
C GLY A 54 16.84 11.45 4.51
N ASP A 55 17.41 12.57 4.03
CA ASP A 55 17.16 13.88 4.59
C ASP A 55 15.78 14.38 4.15
N LYS A 56 15.05 14.96 5.10
CA LYS A 56 13.73 15.52 4.83
C LYS A 56 13.86 16.90 4.19
N TYR A 57 13.08 17.16 3.15
CA TYR A 57 12.93 18.48 2.55
C TYR A 57 11.48 18.72 2.10
N ASP A 58 11.12 20.00 2.01
CA ASP A 58 9.81 20.41 1.52
C ASP A 58 9.79 20.40 -0.02
N ASN A 59 8.68 20.00 -0.61
CA ASN A 59 8.50 19.94 -2.06
C ASN A 59 8.24 21.38 -2.60
N VAL A 60 9.28 22.19 -2.70
CA VAL A 60 9.19 23.57 -3.21
C VAL A 60 9.42 23.56 -4.72
N GLN A 61 8.49 24.11 -5.47
CA GLN A 61 8.63 24.29 -6.90
C GLN A 61 9.61 25.45 -7.15
N SER A 62 10.73 25.19 -7.82
CA SER A 62 11.83 26.15 -8.03
C SER A 62 11.39 27.40 -8.80
N SER A 63 10.41 27.30 -9.69
CA SER A 63 9.93 28.42 -10.52
C SER A 63 9.02 29.39 -9.78
N THR A 64 8.38 28.97 -8.69
CA THR A 64 7.36 29.79 -8.00
C THR A 64 7.65 29.99 -6.51
N GLY A 65 8.61 29.26 -5.93
CA GLY A 65 8.84 29.22 -4.49
C GLY A 65 7.68 28.58 -3.68
N LYS A 66 6.62 28.13 -4.34
CA LYS A 66 5.45 27.54 -3.67
C LYS A 66 5.64 26.06 -3.41
N ILE A 67 5.08 25.58 -2.30
CA ILE A 67 5.09 24.15 -1.97
C ILE A 67 4.19 23.41 -2.95
N SER A 68 4.77 22.44 -3.67
CA SER A 68 4.03 21.50 -4.50
C SER A 68 3.38 20.44 -3.60
N MET A 69 2.07 20.37 -3.65
CA MET A 69 1.29 19.37 -2.92
C MET A 69 0.97 18.19 -3.84
N HIS A 70 1.00 17.01 -3.25
CA HIS A 70 0.48 15.80 -3.86
C HIS A 70 -0.77 15.40 -3.08
N ASP A 71 -1.92 15.34 -3.73
CA ASP A 71 -3.20 14.95 -3.14
C ASP A 71 -3.82 13.86 -4.01
N PHE A 72 -3.65 12.61 -3.58
CA PHE A 72 -4.18 11.45 -4.27
C PHE A 72 -5.32 10.84 -3.45
N ARG A 73 -6.47 10.71 -4.06
CA ARG A 73 -7.67 10.11 -3.49
C ARG A 73 -7.93 8.81 -4.21
N TYR A 74 -8.07 7.75 -3.44
CA TYR A 74 -8.30 6.42 -3.97
C TYR A 74 -9.65 5.90 -3.50
N ILE A 75 -10.42 5.35 -4.43
CA ILE A 75 -11.45 4.37 -4.10
C ILE A 75 -10.80 3.02 -4.37
N TYR A 76 -10.72 2.18 -3.38
CA TYR A 76 -10.16 0.85 -3.51
C TYR A 76 -11.22 -0.21 -3.22
N PHE A 77 -11.11 -1.29 -3.92
CA PHE A 77 -11.85 -2.50 -3.69
C PHE A 77 -10.85 -3.59 -3.30
N SER A 78 -11.18 -4.42 -2.34
CA SER A 78 -10.36 -5.55 -1.94
C SER A 78 -11.26 -6.75 -1.71
N ALA A 79 -10.93 -7.87 -2.30
CA ALA A 79 -11.66 -9.12 -2.11
C ALA A 79 -10.70 -10.28 -1.97
N GLU A 80 -11.05 -11.22 -1.12
CA GLU A 80 -10.43 -12.53 -1.06
C GLU A 80 -11.53 -13.60 -0.99
N VAL A 81 -11.43 -14.60 -1.85
CA VAL A 81 -12.41 -15.69 -1.96
C VAL A 81 -11.68 -17.04 -1.95
N GLY A 82 -12.08 -17.92 -1.06
CA GLY A 82 -11.62 -19.30 -1.05
C GLY A 82 -12.15 -20.07 -2.27
N LEU A 83 -11.25 -20.59 -3.10
CA LEU A 83 -11.60 -21.37 -4.28
C LEU A 83 -11.59 -22.87 -3.97
N PHE A 84 -10.53 -23.33 -3.33
CA PHE A 84 -10.34 -24.72 -2.93
C PHE A 84 -9.84 -24.79 -1.49
N LYS A 85 -9.73 -25.99 -0.96
CA LYS A 85 -9.09 -26.19 0.34
C LYS A 85 -7.69 -25.58 0.32
N ASN A 86 -7.42 -24.64 1.22
CA ASN A 86 -6.15 -23.93 1.40
C ASN A 86 -5.78 -22.94 0.28
N PHE A 87 -6.66 -22.66 -0.68
CA PHE A 87 -6.34 -21.81 -1.81
C PHE A 87 -7.37 -20.69 -1.98
N SER A 88 -6.95 -19.45 -2.10
CA SER A 88 -7.80 -18.30 -2.34
C SER A 88 -7.31 -17.42 -3.49
N LEU A 89 -8.26 -16.70 -4.08
CA LEU A 89 -8.05 -15.64 -5.04
C LEU A 89 -8.12 -14.29 -4.31
N VAL A 90 -7.21 -13.40 -4.63
CA VAL A 90 -7.15 -12.03 -4.07
C VAL A 90 -7.25 -11.02 -5.21
N LEU A 91 -8.09 -10.01 -5.03
CA LEU A 91 -8.34 -8.94 -6.00
C LEU A 91 -8.31 -7.59 -5.32
N ASN A 92 -7.50 -6.65 -5.84
CA ASN A 92 -7.40 -5.29 -5.29
C ASN A 92 -7.33 -4.25 -6.42
N PRO A 93 -8.43 -3.98 -7.15
CA PRO A 93 -8.49 -2.87 -8.08
C PRO A 93 -8.65 -1.54 -7.35
N THR A 94 -8.10 -0.48 -7.94
CA THR A 94 -8.19 0.88 -7.41
C THR A 94 -8.61 1.87 -8.47
N TRP A 95 -9.28 2.93 -8.02
CA TRP A 95 -9.62 4.10 -8.82
C TRP A 95 -8.97 5.33 -8.20
N LEU A 96 -8.26 6.10 -9.00
CA LEU A 96 -7.52 7.27 -8.56
C LEU A 96 -8.22 8.57 -9.00
N TYR A 97 -8.22 9.53 -8.09
CA TYR A 97 -8.38 10.94 -8.37
C TYR A 97 -7.15 11.64 -7.78
N GLY A 98 -6.20 11.99 -8.61
CA GLY A 98 -4.94 12.61 -8.23
C GLY A 98 -4.91 14.09 -8.58
N LEU A 99 -4.36 14.89 -7.67
CA LEU A 99 -4.01 16.28 -7.88
C LEU A 99 -2.54 16.45 -7.56
N GLU A 100 -1.75 16.95 -8.49
CA GLU A 100 -0.33 17.17 -8.31
C GLU A 100 0.05 18.58 -8.77
N GLY A 101 0.85 19.29 -7.98
CA GLY A 101 1.32 20.62 -8.32
C GLY A 101 1.12 21.65 -7.22
N PRO A 102 1.39 22.94 -7.53
CA PRO A 102 1.11 24.06 -6.63
C PRO A 102 -0.39 24.19 -6.39
N LYS A 103 -0.77 24.66 -5.20
CA LYS A 103 -2.18 24.77 -4.78
C LYS A 103 -3.08 25.53 -5.77
N ASP A 104 -2.53 26.45 -6.53
CA ASP A 104 -3.25 27.29 -7.47
C ASP A 104 -3.23 26.76 -8.92
N ASN A 105 -2.50 25.65 -9.18
CA ASN A 105 -2.36 25.08 -10.52
C ASN A 105 -2.06 23.57 -10.43
N TYR A 106 -3.10 22.80 -10.08
CA TYR A 106 -2.98 21.35 -10.03
C TYR A 106 -3.14 20.70 -11.40
N GLU A 107 -2.30 19.73 -11.67
CA GLU A 107 -2.58 18.71 -12.66
C GLU A 107 -3.54 17.68 -12.09
N LYS A 108 -4.55 17.30 -12.88
CA LYS A 108 -5.60 16.39 -12.44
C LYS A 108 -5.53 15.07 -13.21
N ASN A 109 -5.44 13.97 -12.46
CA ASN A 109 -5.49 12.62 -12.96
C ASN A 109 -6.68 11.86 -12.38
N VAL A 110 -7.54 11.31 -13.24
CA VAL A 110 -8.75 10.59 -12.81
C VAL A 110 -8.92 9.32 -13.61
N GLY A 111 -9.18 8.22 -12.95
CA GLY A 111 -9.52 6.96 -13.60
C GLY A 111 -9.03 5.72 -12.87
N PRO A 112 -9.16 4.56 -13.51
CA PRO A 112 -8.60 3.33 -12.98
C PRO A 112 -7.11 3.47 -12.71
N SER A 113 -6.63 2.86 -11.65
CA SER A 113 -5.23 2.78 -11.27
C SER A 113 -4.76 1.33 -11.35
N ASP A 114 -3.56 1.05 -10.86
CA ASP A 114 -3.04 -0.32 -10.80
C ASP A 114 -4.03 -1.26 -10.07
N ALA A 115 -4.18 -2.45 -10.59
CA ALA A 115 -4.93 -3.51 -9.95
C ALA A 115 -3.98 -4.66 -9.58
N TRP A 116 -4.17 -5.22 -8.40
CA TRP A 116 -3.51 -6.44 -8.00
C TRP A 116 -4.45 -7.63 -8.15
N LEU A 117 -3.96 -8.66 -8.80
CA LEU A 117 -4.57 -9.98 -8.89
C LEU A 117 -3.62 -10.98 -8.26
N GLY A 118 -4.07 -11.75 -7.31
CA GLY A 118 -3.21 -12.66 -6.58
C GLY A 118 -3.86 -13.98 -6.21
N PHE A 119 -3.01 -14.92 -5.84
CA PHE A 119 -3.39 -16.20 -5.28
C PHE A 119 -2.65 -16.40 -3.97
N LYS A 120 -3.34 -17.00 -3.00
CA LYS A 120 -2.75 -17.36 -1.71
C LYS A 120 -2.99 -18.83 -1.44
N TYR A 121 -1.93 -19.53 -1.06
CA TYR A 121 -1.95 -20.94 -0.68
C TYR A 121 -1.51 -21.11 0.77
N GLN A 122 -2.39 -21.62 1.61
CA GLN A 122 -2.11 -21.89 3.02
C GLN A 122 -1.36 -23.22 3.15
N VAL A 123 -0.09 -23.14 3.52
CA VAL A 123 0.78 -24.31 3.68
C VAL A 123 0.65 -24.96 5.05
N HIS A 124 0.23 -24.19 6.05
CA HIS A 124 0.04 -24.64 7.42
C HIS A 124 -1.20 -23.98 8.05
N LYS A 125 -2.01 -24.75 8.81
CA LYS A 125 -3.29 -24.27 9.37
C LYS A 125 -3.36 -24.16 10.87
N ASP A 126 -2.44 -24.79 11.58
CA ASP A 126 -2.53 -24.93 13.03
C ASP A 126 -2.38 -23.60 13.79
N SER A 127 -1.82 -23.61 14.97
CA SER A 127 -1.70 -22.46 15.87
C SER A 127 -0.99 -21.26 15.25
N THR A 128 -0.17 -21.48 14.24
CA THR A 128 0.52 -20.43 13.45
C THR A 128 0.30 -20.69 11.98
N PRO A 129 -0.86 -20.29 11.42
CA PRO A 129 -1.11 -20.45 10.00
C PRO A 129 -0.05 -19.74 9.18
N MET A 130 0.35 -20.40 8.09
CA MET A 130 1.37 -19.92 7.17
C MET A 130 0.86 -20.05 5.74
N ALA A 131 1.13 -19.06 4.92
CA ALA A 131 0.71 -19.05 3.52
C ALA A 131 1.81 -18.49 2.62
N ILE A 132 1.78 -18.91 1.36
CA ILE A 132 2.54 -18.30 0.28
C ILE A 132 1.54 -17.55 -0.57
N ALA A 133 1.84 -16.28 -0.90
CA ALA A 133 1.04 -15.49 -1.81
C ALA A 133 1.86 -15.14 -3.05
N PHE A 134 1.20 -15.19 -4.19
CA PHE A 134 1.70 -14.69 -5.46
C PHE A 134 0.75 -13.61 -5.95
N ASN A 135 1.27 -12.43 -6.29
CA ASN A 135 0.47 -11.33 -6.77
C ASN A 135 1.07 -10.78 -8.06
N HIS A 136 0.18 -10.39 -8.96
CA HIS A 136 0.49 -9.68 -10.19
C HIS A 136 -0.18 -8.31 -10.17
N ARG A 137 0.62 -7.25 -10.29
CA ARG A 137 0.11 -5.91 -10.52
C ARG A 137 0.02 -5.66 -12.01
N THR A 138 -1.13 -5.18 -12.44
CA THR A 138 -1.41 -4.96 -13.85
C THR A 138 -1.95 -3.55 -14.10
N PRO A 139 -1.47 -2.87 -15.15
CA PRO A 139 -2.03 -1.62 -15.64
C PRO A 139 -3.23 -1.82 -16.57
N TYR A 140 -3.73 -3.01 -16.79
CA TYR A 140 -4.72 -3.32 -17.83
C TYR A 140 -6.02 -2.51 -17.76
N LEU A 141 -6.38 -2.01 -16.59
CA LEU A 141 -7.59 -1.20 -16.44
C LEU A 141 -7.45 0.21 -17.01
N TYR A 142 -6.23 0.66 -17.30
CA TYR A 142 -5.97 2.01 -17.78
C TYR A 142 -4.96 2.09 -18.95
N ASP A 143 -4.37 0.98 -19.34
CA ASP A 143 -3.45 0.86 -20.50
C ASP A 143 -4.24 0.59 -21.80
N LEU A 144 -5.30 1.37 -22.01
CA LEU A 144 -6.08 1.30 -23.24
C LEU A 144 -5.56 2.33 -24.25
N PRO A 145 -5.39 1.97 -25.53
CA PRO A 145 -4.93 2.89 -26.57
C PRO A 145 -5.78 4.17 -26.59
N GLY A 146 -5.14 5.32 -26.53
CA GLY A 146 -5.77 6.64 -26.62
C GLY A 146 -6.14 7.30 -25.29
N SER A 147 -5.93 6.65 -24.13
CA SER A 147 -6.33 7.21 -22.83
C SER A 147 -5.23 7.96 -22.07
N TYR A 148 -3.99 8.09 -22.58
CA TYR A 148 -2.81 8.30 -21.72
C TYR A 148 -1.83 9.39 -22.13
N SER A 149 -2.11 10.19 -23.10
CA SER A 149 -1.19 11.28 -23.47
C SER A 149 -1.83 12.63 -23.21
N ARG A 150 -1.51 13.24 -22.09
CA ARG A 150 -1.75 14.67 -21.91
C ARG A 150 -0.54 15.42 -22.42
N THR A 151 -0.71 16.26 -23.43
CA THR A 151 0.32 17.20 -23.86
C THR A 151 0.50 18.23 -22.77
N LEU A 152 1.70 18.30 -22.20
CA LEU A 152 2.08 19.36 -21.27
C LEU A 152 2.42 20.59 -22.06
N PHE A 153 1.83 21.72 -21.69
CA PHE A 153 2.11 23.03 -22.27
C PHE A 153 2.92 23.86 -21.27
N ASP A 154 3.90 24.61 -21.75
CA ASP A 154 4.56 25.63 -20.94
C ASP A 154 3.66 26.88 -20.81
N SER A 155 4.11 27.85 -20.00
CA SER A 155 3.42 29.12 -19.79
C SER A 155 3.24 29.96 -21.07
N ALA A 156 3.93 29.60 -22.14
CA ALA A 156 3.80 30.21 -23.47
C ALA A 156 2.91 29.39 -24.43
N GLY A 157 2.25 28.34 -23.93
CA GLY A 157 1.37 27.47 -24.71
C GLY A 157 2.09 26.50 -25.65
N ARG A 158 3.40 26.29 -25.48
CA ARG A 158 4.19 25.37 -26.31
C ARG A 158 4.17 23.97 -25.70
N ALA A 159 3.95 22.95 -26.52
CA ALA A 159 3.99 21.56 -26.09
C ALA A 159 5.40 21.21 -25.56
N ARG A 160 5.50 20.82 -24.30
CA ARG A 160 6.74 20.38 -23.63
C ARG A 160 6.92 18.88 -23.57
N GLY A 161 5.97 18.13 -24.06
CA GLY A 161 6.00 16.67 -24.07
C GLY A 161 4.67 16.08 -23.67
N VAL A 162 4.63 14.78 -23.62
CA VAL A 162 3.47 13.99 -23.22
C VAL A 162 3.75 13.50 -21.80
N SER A 163 2.96 13.94 -20.83
CA SER A 163 3.00 13.38 -19.49
C SER A 163 2.17 12.10 -19.51
N PRO A 164 2.75 10.94 -19.17
CA PRO A 164 1.91 9.82 -18.83
C PRO A 164 1.08 10.25 -17.61
N GLU A 165 -0.21 10.12 -17.70
CA GLU A 165 -1.08 10.36 -16.56
C GLU A 165 -0.70 9.37 -15.45
N TRP A 166 -0.35 9.88 -14.28
CA TRP A 166 0.16 9.10 -13.15
C TRP A 166 -0.98 8.35 -12.42
N ARG A 167 -1.70 7.48 -13.12
CA ARG A 167 -2.73 6.65 -12.50
C ARG A 167 -2.14 5.43 -11.81
N GLY A 168 -0.94 5.06 -12.19
CA GLY A 168 -0.19 3.95 -11.66
C GLY A 168 1.22 3.93 -12.23
N LEU A 169 1.95 2.84 -12.03
CA LEU A 169 3.33 2.72 -12.51
C LEU A 169 3.45 2.37 -13.99
N LEU A 170 2.34 2.10 -14.68
CA LEU A 170 2.30 1.65 -16.09
C LEU A 170 3.18 0.40 -16.34
N LYS A 171 3.42 -0.39 -15.31
CA LYS A 171 4.32 -1.55 -15.33
C LYS A 171 3.64 -2.77 -14.74
N ARG A 172 4.07 -3.92 -15.23
CA ARG A 172 3.69 -5.21 -14.68
C ARG A 172 4.69 -5.55 -13.58
N ASP A 173 4.18 -5.78 -12.39
CA ASP A 173 4.99 -6.27 -11.29
C ASP A 173 4.48 -7.64 -10.88
N TYR A 174 5.39 -8.47 -10.43
CA TYR A 174 5.10 -9.77 -9.87
C TYR A 174 5.69 -9.84 -8.47
N SER A 175 4.93 -10.32 -7.52
CA SER A 175 5.46 -10.50 -6.17
C SER A 175 5.19 -11.91 -5.66
N ILE A 176 6.12 -12.40 -4.87
CA ILE A 176 5.93 -13.58 -4.04
C ILE A 176 6.16 -13.18 -2.59
N SER A 177 5.32 -13.68 -1.70
CA SER A 177 5.48 -13.44 -0.27
C SER A 177 5.20 -14.69 0.54
N TYR A 178 5.78 -14.69 1.72
CA TYR A 178 5.49 -15.62 2.78
C TYR A 178 4.80 -14.89 3.92
N VAL A 179 3.67 -15.42 4.35
CA VAL A 179 2.83 -14.82 5.37
C VAL A 179 2.71 -15.80 6.53
N ALA A 180 2.99 -15.35 7.73
CA ALA A 180 2.72 -16.08 8.96
C ALA A 180 1.79 -15.25 9.84
N SER A 181 0.84 -15.92 10.46
CA SER A 181 -0.12 -15.25 11.33
C SER A 181 -0.33 -16.06 12.60
N ARG A 182 -0.78 -15.38 13.64
CA ARG A 182 -1.09 -16.02 14.90
C ARG A 182 -2.22 -15.28 15.61
N SER A 183 -3.12 -16.04 16.20
CA SER A 183 -4.10 -15.49 17.13
C SER A 183 -3.44 -15.24 18.49
N LEU A 184 -3.82 -14.16 19.12
CA LEU A 184 -3.26 -13.67 20.37
C LEU A 184 -4.30 -13.67 21.49
N PHE A 185 -3.84 -13.68 22.75
CA PHE A 185 -4.68 -13.43 23.93
C PHE A 185 -5.95 -14.29 23.98
N THR A 186 -5.78 -15.61 23.87
CA THR A 186 -6.93 -16.53 23.94
C THR A 186 -8.05 -16.15 22.96
N TYR A 187 -7.68 -15.98 21.68
CA TYR A 187 -8.59 -15.66 20.55
C TYR A 187 -9.16 -14.25 20.50
N ARG A 188 -8.62 -13.32 21.27
CA ARG A 188 -9.13 -11.94 21.30
C ARG A 188 -8.39 -10.98 20.39
N GLY A 189 -7.26 -11.37 19.82
CA GLY A 189 -6.45 -10.56 18.94
C GLY A 189 -5.69 -11.41 17.93
N TRP A 190 -4.97 -10.77 17.05
CA TRP A 190 -4.09 -11.43 16.08
C TRP A 190 -2.81 -10.63 15.85
N ALA A 191 -1.80 -11.31 15.36
CA ALA A 191 -0.65 -10.70 14.70
C ALA A 191 -0.37 -11.42 13.39
N SER A 192 0.13 -10.68 12.43
CA SER A 192 0.52 -11.18 11.12
C SER A 192 1.85 -10.56 10.69
N LEU A 193 2.69 -11.35 10.06
CA LEU A 193 3.93 -10.90 9.45
C LEU A 193 4.01 -11.46 8.03
N GLU A 194 4.26 -10.58 7.09
CA GLU A 194 4.47 -10.90 5.69
C GLU A 194 5.83 -10.38 5.26
N GLY A 195 6.59 -11.18 4.52
CA GLY A 195 7.82 -10.77 3.85
C GLY A 195 7.80 -11.23 2.42
N GLY A 196 8.21 -10.37 1.49
CA GLY A 196 8.12 -10.68 0.08
C GLY A 196 9.13 -9.94 -0.78
N TYR A 197 9.18 -10.38 -2.02
CA TYR A 197 9.96 -9.80 -3.09
C TYR A 197 9.06 -9.44 -4.25
N THR A 198 9.29 -8.27 -4.85
CA THR A 198 8.57 -7.78 -6.02
C THR A 198 9.56 -7.60 -7.17
N TRP A 199 9.36 -8.37 -8.22
CA TRP A 199 10.03 -8.17 -9.51
C TRP A 199 9.27 -7.12 -10.29
N ARG A 200 9.99 -6.14 -10.84
CA ARG A 200 9.43 -5.05 -11.62
C ARG A 200 9.89 -5.10 -13.06
N ASP A 201 8.96 -4.91 -13.97
CA ASP A 201 9.26 -4.81 -15.39
C ASP A 201 9.92 -3.46 -15.72
N GLY A 202 11.23 -3.42 -15.70
CA GLY A 202 12.06 -2.25 -15.98
C GLY A 202 12.26 -1.33 -14.77
N ALA A 203 12.21 -0.02 -14.95
CA ALA A 203 12.23 0.93 -13.85
C ALA A 203 10.83 1.10 -13.27
N PRO A 204 10.62 1.18 -11.97
CA PRO A 204 11.61 1.27 -10.88
C PRO A 204 12.28 -0.06 -10.54
N ALA A 205 13.30 0.02 -9.64
CA ALA A 205 14.03 -1.15 -9.17
C ALA A 205 13.14 -2.15 -8.44
N ASP A 206 13.52 -3.41 -8.44
CA ASP A 206 12.90 -4.46 -7.65
C ASP A 206 12.85 -4.10 -6.18
N GLN A 207 11.95 -4.72 -5.44
CA GLN A 207 11.77 -4.40 -4.04
C GLN A 207 11.67 -5.63 -3.18
N ILE A 208 12.24 -5.54 -1.98
CA ILE A 208 11.86 -6.37 -0.85
C ILE A 208 10.88 -5.58 0.03
N TYR A 209 9.92 -6.28 0.59
CA TYR A 209 9.01 -5.65 1.54
C TYR A 209 8.76 -6.54 2.75
N MET A 210 8.36 -5.90 3.82
CA MET A 210 7.90 -6.55 5.04
C MET A 210 6.71 -5.79 5.60
N THR A 211 5.64 -6.50 5.89
CA THR A 211 4.44 -5.95 6.52
C THR A 211 4.18 -6.70 7.81
N GLY A 212 3.98 -5.97 8.89
CA GLY A 212 3.53 -6.52 10.15
C GLY A 212 2.28 -5.78 10.59
N ASP A 213 1.26 -6.52 10.99
CA ASP A 213 0.06 -5.95 11.58
C ASP A 213 -0.47 -6.81 12.73
N GLY A 214 -1.24 -6.18 13.59
CA GLY A 214 -1.90 -6.88 14.67
C GLY A 214 -3.13 -6.11 15.14
N GLY A 215 -4.08 -6.85 15.69
CA GLY A 215 -5.31 -6.31 16.19
C GLY A 215 -5.69 -6.83 17.56
N TYR A 216 -6.33 -5.96 18.33
CA TYR A 216 -6.81 -6.24 19.66
C TYR A 216 -8.25 -5.74 19.84
N PRO A 217 -9.15 -6.55 20.42
CA PRO A 217 -10.52 -6.10 20.67
C PRO A 217 -10.54 -5.02 21.74
N LEU A 218 -11.27 -3.96 21.46
CA LEU A 218 -11.55 -2.91 22.43
C LEU A 218 -12.71 -3.32 23.35
N PRO A 219 -12.75 -2.84 24.60
CA PRO A 219 -13.76 -3.25 25.55
C PRO A 219 -15.17 -2.71 25.27
N PHE A 220 -15.31 -1.86 24.25
CA PHE A 220 -16.56 -1.22 23.89
C PHE A 220 -16.97 -1.53 22.44
N ALA A 221 -18.27 -1.61 22.18
CA ALA A 221 -18.90 -1.78 20.86
C ALA A 221 -18.42 -3.01 20.05
N GLY A 222 -17.70 -3.96 20.65
CA GLY A 222 -17.07 -5.07 19.93
C GLY A 222 -16.04 -4.63 18.90
N ALA A 223 -15.55 -3.40 19.01
CA ALA A 223 -14.59 -2.82 18.09
C ALA A 223 -13.20 -3.48 18.23
N LEU A 224 -12.42 -3.43 17.17
CA LEU A 224 -11.04 -3.90 17.12
C LEU A 224 -10.11 -2.73 16.83
N LEU A 225 -9.05 -2.60 17.61
CA LEU A 225 -7.94 -1.71 17.27
C LEU A 225 -6.93 -2.49 16.45
N LYS A 226 -6.57 -1.98 15.28
CA LYS A 226 -5.51 -2.52 14.43
C LYS A 226 -4.34 -1.55 14.39
N ILE A 227 -3.13 -2.07 14.50
CA ILE A 227 -1.89 -1.33 14.27
C ILE A 227 -1.04 -2.09 13.26
N GLY A 228 -0.26 -1.37 12.47
CA GLY A 228 0.58 -2.01 11.45
C GLY A 228 1.75 -1.15 11.02
N ALA A 229 2.72 -1.83 10.44
CA ALA A 229 3.88 -1.22 9.83
C ALA A 229 4.18 -1.92 8.50
N HIS A 230 4.63 -1.15 7.51
CA HIS A 230 5.04 -1.65 6.21
C HIS A 230 6.36 -1.01 5.81
N LEU A 231 7.37 -1.83 5.61
CA LEU A 231 8.67 -1.46 5.09
C LEU A 231 8.77 -1.90 3.63
N GLU A 232 9.16 -1.00 2.78
CA GLU A 232 9.50 -1.29 1.39
C GLU A 232 10.92 -0.80 1.13
N HIS A 233 11.76 -1.63 0.54
CA HIS A 233 13.14 -1.32 0.24
C HIS A 233 13.49 -1.72 -1.18
N SER A 234 13.93 -0.76 -1.97
CA SER A 234 14.41 -1.00 -3.33
C SER A 234 15.74 -1.73 -3.33
N VAL A 235 15.85 -2.78 -4.14
CA VAL A 235 17.03 -3.60 -4.32
C VAL A 235 17.48 -3.58 -5.79
N GLY A 236 18.77 -3.83 -6.04
CA GLY A 236 19.31 -3.87 -7.39
C GLY A 236 19.96 -2.59 -7.87
N SER A 237 20.56 -2.68 -9.05
CA SER A 237 21.47 -1.68 -9.60
C SER A 237 20.85 -0.81 -10.71
N ASP A 238 19.55 -0.81 -10.93
CA ASP A 238 18.90 -0.03 -12.00
C ASP A 238 19.09 1.49 -11.88
N SER A 239 20.34 1.83 -11.53
CA SER A 239 20.85 3.18 -11.43
C SER A 239 21.01 3.88 -12.77
N THR A 240 20.88 3.15 -13.88
CA THR A 240 21.19 3.66 -15.22
C THR A 240 20.01 4.33 -15.92
N ARG A 241 18.80 4.22 -15.42
CA ARG A 241 17.71 5.03 -15.95
C ARG A 241 17.72 6.37 -15.27
N GLN A 242 17.99 7.36 -16.07
CA GLN A 242 18.07 8.77 -15.71
C GLN A 242 16.92 9.16 -14.78
N PRO A 243 17.23 9.97 -13.77
CA PRO A 243 16.20 10.69 -13.03
C PRO A 243 15.26 11.31 -14.04
N ASP A 244 13.99 11.28 -13.75
CA ASP A 244 13.01 11.93 -14.62
C ASP A 244 13.30 13.43 -14.62
N ASP A 245 14.07 13.90 -15.59
CA ASP A 245 14.49 15.30 -15.73
C ASP A 245 13.31 16.28 -15.81
N ARG A 246 12.09 15.74 -15.93
CA ARG A 246 10.85 16.51 -15.93
C ARG A 246 10.61 17.33 -14.66
N PHE A 247 11.27 16.99 -13.56
CA PHE A 247 11.10 17.69 -12.28
C PHE A 247 12.33 18.50 -11.82
N GLY A 248 13.33 18.67 -12.66
CA GLY A 248 14.41 19.65 -12.49
C GLY A 248 15.32 19.50 -11.26
N SER A 249 15.27 18.39 -10.55
CA SER A 249 16.14 18.18 -9.38
C SER A 249 16.64 16.74 -9.26
N SER A 250 17.23 16.26 -10.29
CA SER A 250 17.75 14.91 -10.44
C SER A 250 18.71 14.42 -9.37
N ALA A 251 19.39 15.32 -8.68
CA ALA A 251 20.35 14.96 -7.64
C ALA A 251 19.72 14.63 -6.28
N ILE A 252 18.48 15.07 -6.02
CA ILE A 252 17.87 15.00 -4.69
C ILE A 252 16.96 13.77 -4.54
N GLN A 253 16.32 13.33 -5.63
CA GLN A 253 15.40 12.18 -5.60
C GLN A 253 15.61 11.24 -6.78
N ASN A 254 15.55 9.95 -6.49
CA ASN A 254 15.44 8.89 -7.49
C ASN A 254 14.25 8.00 -7.13
N PHE A 255 13.06 8.36 -7.57
CA PHE A 255 11.83 7.61 -7.29
C PHE A 255 11.87 6.15 -7.79
N ASN A 256 12.76 5.83 -8.71
CA ASN A 256 12.98 4.44 -9.13
C ASN A 256 13.63 3.58 -8.04
N LYS A 257 14.22 4.20 -7.02
CA LYS A 257 14.83 3.55 -5.86
C LYS A 257 14.17 3.96 -4.54
N ALA A 258 12.88 4.18 -4.55
CA ALA A 258 12.16 4.57 -3.36
C ALA A 258 12.19 3.45 -2.29
N SER A 259 12.54 3.85 -1.08
CA SER A 259 12.44 3.01 0.11
C SER A 259 11.72 3.78 1.19
N TYR A 260 10.84 3.14 1.94
CA TYR A 260 10.10 3.82 3.01
C TYR A 260 9.60 2.88 4.10
N LEU A 261 9.35 3.45 5.26
CA LEU A 261 8.61 2.83 6.35
C LEU A 261 7.31 3.61 6.56
N LYS A 262 6.21 2.89 6.44
CA LYS A 262 4.86 3.36 6.76
C LYS A 262 4.41 2.71 8.06
N ILE A 263 3.83 3.50 8.97
CA ILE A 263 3.13 3.02 10.16
C ILE A 263 1.69 3.50 10.14
N GLY A 264 0.80 2.76 10.77
CA GLY A 264 -0.60 3.16 10.82
C GLY A 264 -1.39 2.43 11.88
N GLY A 265 -2.63 2.86 12.02
CA GLY A 265 -3.60 2.22 12.87
C GLY A 265 -5.02 2.53 12.44
N SER A 266 -5.93 1.66 12.83
CA SER A 266 -7.36 1.81 12.54
C SER A 266 -8.23 1.23 13.65
N ALA A 267 -9.47 1.68 13.68
CA ALA A 267 -10.52 1.07 14.47
C ALA A 267 -11.50 0.38 13.51
N ILE A 268 -11.83 -0.87 13.80
CA ILE A 268 -12.75 -1.70 13.02
C ILE A 268 -13.99 -1.94 13.87
N PHE A 269 -15.15 -1.64 13.33
CA PHE A 269 -16.45 -1.74 13.98
C PHE A 269 -17.29 -2.81 13.26
N PRO A 270 -17.39 -4.04 13.80
CA PRO A 270 -18.28 -5.05 13.25
C PRO A 270 -19.74 -4.71 13.55
N PHE A 271 -20.64 -4.90 12.58
CA PHE A 271 -22.06 -4.63 12.70
C PHE A 271 -22.90 -5.61 11.89
N GLY A 272 -24.24 -5.49 12.02
CA GLY A 272 -25.19 -6.45 11.46
C GLY A 272 -25.49 -7.61 12.41
N SER A 273 -26.55 -8.36 12.15
CA SER A 273 -27.06 -9.43 13.03
C SER A 273 -25.99 -10.49 13.36
N ASN A 274 -25.19 -10.86 12.38
CA ASN A 274 -24.14 -11.88 12.51
C ASN A 274 -22.74 -11.26 12.48
N LYS A 275 -22.61 -9.94 12.68
CA LYS A 275 -21.33 -9.21 12.58
C LYS A 275 -20.60 -9.47 11.24
N GLN A 276 -21.33 -9.75 10.19
CA GLN A 276 -20.80 -10.03 8.86
C GLN A 276 -20.32 -8.76 8.14
N TRP A 277 -20.73 -7.60 8.61
CA TRP A 277 -20.29 -6.30 8.11
C TRP A 277 -19.27 -5.68 9.04
N SER A 278 -18.39 -4.88 8.47
CA SER A 278 -17.46 -4.04 9.25
C SER A 278 -17.31 -2.68 8.61
N ALA A 279 -17.12 -1.67 9.43
CA ALA A 279 -16.62 -0.37 9.03
C ALA A 279 -15.24 -0.18 9.65
N GLU A 280 -14.30 0.36 8.90
CA GLU A 280 -12.95 0.66 9.37
C GLU A 280 -12.64 2.13 9.10
N ILE A 281 -12.08 2.79 10.10
CA ILE A 281 -11.51 4.14 9.97
C ILE A 281 -10.09 4.11 10.47
N GLY A 282 -9.17 4.72 9.71
CA GLY A 282 -7.77 4.65 10.09
C GLY A 282 -6.92 5.75 9.48
N TYR A 283 -5.65 5.68 9.85
CA TYR A 283 -4.65 6.63 9.42
C TYR A 283 -3.30 5.95 9.27
N ASN A 284 -2.63 6.22 8.15
CA ASN A 284 -1.27 5.79 7.87
C ASN A 284 -0.36 7.02 7.71
N GLN A 285 0.90 6.87 8.08
CA GLN A 285 1.92 7.88 7.88
C GLN A 285 3.24 7.25 7.46
N TRP A 286 3.89 7.83 6.46
CA TRP A 286 5.26 7.51 6.11
C TRP A 286 6.19 8.23 7.07
N VAL A 287 6.93 7.49 7.87
CA VAL A 287 7.74 8.02 8.98
C VAL A 287 9.22 8.06 8.66
N TRP A 288 9.64 7.26 7.70
CA TRP A 288 11.00 7.22 7.19
C TRP A 288 10.98 6.90 5.70
N GLY A 289 12.00 7.40 4.96
CA GLY A 289 12.17 7.07 3.57
C GLY A 289 13.51 7.51 3.00
N ARG A 290 13.78 7.02 1.79
CA ARG A 290 14.83 7.47 0.86
C ARG A 290 14.21 7.55 -0.50
N SER A 291 14.45 8.64 -1.24
CA SER A 291 13.82 8.88 -2.55
C SER A 291 12.31 8.67 -2.55
N ALA A 292 11.64 9.03 -1.48
CA ALA A 292 10.23 8.77 -1.25
C ALA A 292 9.48 10.01 -0.76
N ARG A 293 8.20 10.11 -1.09
CA ARG A 293 7.32 11.15 -0.58
C ARG A 293 6.86 10.82 0.84
N ARG A 294 6.73 11.83 1.68
CA ARG A 294 6.24 11.71 3.05
C ARG A 294 4.73 11.83 3.09
N TYR A 295 4.06 10.73 2.80
CA TYR A 295 2.60 10.70 2.79
C TYR A 295 1.97 10.65 4.18
N LYS A 296 0.80 11.28 4.25
CA LYS A 296 -0.24 11.08 5.29
C LYS A 296 -1.46 10.52 4.59
N GLU A 297 -2.09 9.51 5.17
CA GLU A 297 -3.17 8.78 4.51
C GLU A 297 -4.29 8.43 5.51
N PRO A 298 -5.26 9.32 5.76
CA PRO A 298 -6.53 8.92 6.36
C PRO A 298 -7.30 8.01 5.39
N PHE A 299 -8.02 7.04 5.94
CA PHE A 299 -8.85 6.14 5.16
C PHE A 299 -10.08 5.69 5.92
N ILE A 300 -11.09 5.26 5.16
CA ILE A 300 -12.30 4.63 5.66
C ILE A 300 -12.67 3.50 4.72
N SER A 301 -13.21 2.40 5.25
CA SER A 301 -13.73 1.31 4.44
C SER A 301 -14.96 0.67 5.07
N VAL A 302 -15.74 -0.01 4.23
CA VAL A 302 -16.82 -0.89 4.64
C VAL A 302 -16.60 -2.23 3.97
N GLY A 303 -16.77 -3.28 4.71
CA GLY A 303 -16.57 -4.64 4.23
C GLY A 303 -17.65 -5.60 4.68
N ARG A 304 -17.70 -6.75 3.98
CA ARG A 304 -18.59 -7.85 4.30
C ARG A 304 -17.85 -9.17 4.17
N SER A 305 -18.03 -10.05 5.13
CA SER A 305 -17.69 -11.47 5.02
C SER A 305 -18.92 -12.29 4.59
N PHE A 306 -18.71 -13.33 3.84
CA PHE A 306 -19.76 -14.23 3.33
C PHE A 306 -19.28 -15.68 3.29
#